data_4e29f9acbac831eefe7bb973e3023cb6
#
_entry.id   4e29f9acbac831eefe7bb973e3023cb6
#
_cell.length_a   1.000
_cell.length_b   1.000
_cell.length_c   1.000
_cell.angle_alpha   90.00
_cell.angle_beta   90.00
_cell.angle_gamma   90.00
#
_symmetry.space_group_name_H-M   'P 1'
#
loop_
_entity.id
_entity.type
_entity.pdbx_description
1 polymer ?
#
loop_
_entity_poly.entity_id
_entity_poly.type
_entity_poly.pdbx_seq_one_letter_code
_entity_poly.pdbx_strand_id
1 'polypeptide(L)'
;MPKDRPTAPFSAAQVADFQQDGFLGPVPILEMEEVLDLRERVDYLFQNLDSIEPELYEVEAAHTARPEDVVCHFLGGWRVDKRLRELVFDPRLTGAAAQLLEVDRLRFWHDQVFYKPAGHPGVVPWHQDYSYWTRTAPARHVTINILLDNADEESGCLQFVPGSQEWGLLPTVGFDQPLEKIRESLLAGQEFVPRAVPVAAGSATIHHSHTLHGSGPNRSSRPRRALAFNYMCAETRVADDSAPLLRGAPHLSQGELVAGELFPVVWKAP
;
A
#
# COMPACT_ATOMS: atom_id res chain seq x y z
N MET A 1 20.99 -7.76 -20.13
CA MET A 1 20.13 -8.97 -20.01
C MET A 1 19.73 -9.06 -18.55
N PRO A 2 18.46 -8.97 -18.16
CA PRO A 2 18.08 -9.25 -16.78
C PRO A 2 18.40 -10.72 -16.50
N LYS A 3 19.15 -10.96 -15.41
CA LYS A 3 19.41 -12.31 -14.92
C LYS A 3 18.07 -12.94 -14.58
N ASP A 4 17.86 -14.20 -14.96
CA ASP A 4 16.71 -15.02 -14.56
C ASP A 4 16.49 -14.89 -13.05
N ARG A 5 15.51 -14.09 -12.66
CA ARG A 5 15.08 -13.97 -11.26
C ARG A 5 14.06 -15.07 -10.98
N PRO A 6 14.10 -15.70 -9.81
CA PRO A 6 13.19 -16.79 -9.50
C PRO A 6 11.73 -16.29 -9.62
N THR A 7 10.92 -17.10 -10.27
CA THR A 7 9.46 -16.86 -10.44
C THR A 7 8.69 -16.92 -9.10
N ALA A 8 9.35 -17.43 -8.05
CA ALA A 8 8.81 -17.54 -6.69
C ALA A 8 9.84 -16.94 -5.70
N PRO A 9 9.71 -15.63 -5.33
CA PRO A 9 10.69 -14.97 -4.47
C PRO A 9 10.69 -15.46 -3.01
N PHE A 10 9.60 -16.14 -2.57
CA PHE A 10 9.45 -16.60 -1.19
C PHE A 10 9.47 -18.11 -1.08
N SER A 11 10.09 -18.61 0.01
CA SER A 11 9.99 -20.00 0.42
C SER A 11 8.58 -20.38 0.86
N ALA A 12 8.27 -21.67 0.87
CA ALA A 12 7.00 -22.16 1.37
C ALA A 12 6.70 -21.73 2.84
N ALA A 13 7.75 -21.63 3.67
CA ALA A 13 7.62 -21.15 5.04
C ALA A 13 7.19 -19.67 5.09
N GLN A 14 7.81 -18.81 4.27
CA GLN A 14 7.43 -17.39 4.21
C GLN A 14 6.01 -17.20 3.68
N VAL A 15 5.58 -18.01 2.72
CA VAL A 15 4.18 -17.98 2.24
C VAL A 15 3.23 -18.40 3.37
N ALA A 16 3.58 -19.46 4.12
CA ALA A 16 2.78 -19.91 5.26
C ALA A 16 2.71 -18.83 6.37
N ASP A 17 3.83 -18.17 6.67
CA ASP A 17 3.87 -17.05 7.63
C ASP A 17 2.95 -15.90 7.18
N PHE A 18 2.97 -15.55 5.88
CA PHE A 18 2.05 -14.54 5.33
C PHE A 18 0.59 -14.96 5.44
N GLN A 19 0.26 -16.21 5.13
CA GLN A 19 -1.12 -16.71 5.27
C GLN A 19 -1.58 -16.70 6.73
N GLN A 20 -0.70 -17.03 7.67
CA GLN A 20 -1.00 -17.05 9.09
C GLN A 20 -1.12 -15.65 9.69
N ASP A 21 -0.12 -14.79 9.49
CA ASP A 21 -0.01 -13.49 10.13
C ASP A 21 -0.69 -12.36 9.34
N GLY A 22 -0.94 -12.56 8.03
CA GLY A 22 -1.51 -11.56 7.13
C GLY A 22 -0.48 -10.57 6.60
N PHE A 23 0.78 -10.66 6.99
CA PHE A 23 1.86 -9.80 6.50
C PHE A 23 3.22 -10.51 6.50
N LEU A 24 4.13 -9.95 5.73
CA LEU A 24 5.53 -10.39 5.64
C LEU A 24 6.46 -9.18 5.62
N GLY A 25 7.59 -9.26 6.27
CA GLY A 25 8.63 -8.21 6.23
C GLY A 25 9.61 -8.28 7.41
N PRO A 26 10.76 -7.60 7.26
CA PRO A 26 11.21 -6.83 6.08
C PRO A 26 11.65 -7.74 4.92
N VAL A 27 11.39 -7.29 3.67
CA VAL A 27 11.80 -7.98 2.44
C VAL A 27 12.64 -7.02 1.59
N PRO A 28 13.91 -7.32 1.30
CA PRO A 28 14.73 -6.50 0.41
C PRO A 28 14.16 -6.49 -1.03
N ILE A 29 13.99 -5.30 -1.60
CA ILE A 29 13.39 -5.10 -2.94
C ILE A 29 14.32 -4.30 -3.85
N LEU A 30 14.80 -3.14 -3.36
CA LEU A 30 15.55 -2.16 -4.14
C LEU A 30 17.01 -2.10 -3.70
N GLU A 31 17.90 -1.86 -4.65
CA GLU A 31 19.28 -1.51 -4.36
C GLU A 31 19.36 -0.02 -3.95
N MET A 32 20.43 0.36 -3.24
CA MET A 32 20.57 1.71 -2.70
C MET A 32 20.58 2.80 -3.78
N GLU A 33 21.10 2.50 -4.98
CA GLU A 33 21.08 3.43 -6.10
C GLU A 33 19.64 3.74 -6.55
N GLU A 34 18.78 2.72 -6.62
CA GLU A 34 17.36 2.87 -6.93
C GLU A 34 16.63 3.69 -5.84
N VAL A 35 16.99 3.46 -4.57
CA VAL A 35 16.43 4.20 -3.43
C VAL A 35 16.76 5.70 -3.53
N LEU A 36 18.00 6.05 -3.88
CA LEU A 36 18.42 7.46 -4.00
C LEU A 36 17.68 8.16 -5.13
N ASP A 37 17.57 7.55 -6.31
CA ASP A 37 16.76 8.10 -7.43
C ASP A 37 15.30 8.30 -7.01
N LEU A 38 14.70 7.32 -6.36
CA LEU A 38 13.30 7.41 -5.93
C LEU A 38 13.06 8.46 -4.84
N ARG A 39 14.02 8.70 -3.93
CA ARG A 39 13.93 9.78 -2.96
C ARG A 39 13.83 11.14 -3.64
N GLU A 40 14.73 11.41 -4.60
CA GLU A 40 14.73 12.67 -5.36
C GLU A 40 13.40 12.87 -6.10
N ARG A 41 12.86 11.81 -6.69
CA ARG A 41 11.56 11.85 -7.39
C ARG A 41 10.40 12.12 -6.43
N VAL A 42 10.35 11.41 -5.30
CA VAL A 42 9.31 11.63 -4.28
C VAL A 42 9.37 13.06 -3.76
N ASP A 43 10.57 13.59 -3.45
CA ASP A 43 10.73 14.98 -3.02
C ASP A 43 10.25 15.96 -4.11
N TYR A 44 10.58 15.71 -5.37
CA TYR A 44 10.10 16.51 -6.50
C TYR A 44 8.56 16.48 -6.62
N LEU A 45 7.94 15.31 -6.50
CA LEU A 45 6.48 15.16 -6.59
C LEU A 45 5.77 15.95 -5.49
N PHE A 46 6.24 15.88 -4.23
CA PHE A 46 5.65 16.65 -3.13
C PHE A 46 5.89 18.16 -3.26
N GLN A 47 7.05 18.59 -3.77
CA GLN A 47 7.32 20.01 -4.02
C GLN A 47 6.47 20.60 -5.13
N ASN A 48 5.97 19.76 -6.04
CA ASN A 48 5.16 20.17 -7.21
C ASN A 48 3.73 19.63 -7.13
N LEU A 49 3.24 19.28 -5.94
CA LEU A 49 1.97 18.60 -5.76
C LEU A 49 0.79 19.32 -6.42
N ASP A 50 0.68 20.63 -6.24
CA ASP A 50 -0.38 21.45 -6.85
C ASP A 50 -0.42 21.34 -8.39
N SER A 51 0.74 21.21 -9.02
CA SER A 51 0.84 21.14 -10.49
C SER A 51 0.49 19.76 -11.05
N ILE A 52 0.71 18.69 -10.27
CA ILE A 52 0.45 17.30 -10.68
C ILE A 52 -0.91 16.78 -10.19
N GLU A 53 -1.54 17.44 -9.22
CA GLU A 53 -2.80 17.04 -8.60
C GLU A 53 -3.90 16.71 -9.61
N PRO A 54 -4.08 17.46 -10.74
CA PRO A 54 -5.09 17.12 -11.72
C PRO A 54 -4.92 15.74 -12.38
N GLU A 55 -3.71 15.22 -12.42
CA GLU A 55 -3.36 13.92 -13.00
C GLU A 55 -3.43 12.78 -11.98
N LEU A 56 -3.46 13.08 -10.68
CA LEU A 56 -3.52 12.09 -9.62
C LEU A 56 -4.95 11.53 -9.45
N TYR A 57 -5.06 10.35 -8.87
CA TYR A 57 -6.37 9.82 -8.48
C TYR A 57 -6.94 10.56 -7.28
N GLU A 58 -6.10 10.86 -6.30
CA GLU A 58 -6.51 11.51 -5.05
C GLU A 58 -5.28 12.14 -4.36
N VAL A 59 -5.51 13.26 -3.71
CA VAL A 59 -4.63 13.83 -2.67
C VAL A 59 -5.45 13.82 -1.37
N GLU A 60 -4.84 13.40 -0.25
CA GLU A 60 -5.54 13.30 1.04
C GLU A 60 -6.14 14.66 1.45
N ALA A 61 -7.47 14.72 1.45
CA ALA A 61 -8.19 15.96 1.70
C ALA A 61 -7.99 16.49 3.14
N ALA A 62 -7.84 15.59 4.13
CA ALA A 62 -7.58 15.97 5.50
C ALA A 62 -6.18 16.59 5.66
N HIS A 63 -5.18 16.14 4.87
CA HIS A 63 -3.87 16.81 4.81
C HIS A 63 -3.97 18.21 4.22
N THR A 64 -4.71 18.40 3.14
CA THR A 64 -4.91 19.73 2.54
C THR A 64 -5.49 20.73 3.53
N ALA A 65 -6.35 20.27 4.42
CA ALA A 65 -6.96 21.11 5.47
C ALA A 65 -6.04 21.33 6.69
N ARG A 66 -5.17 20.37 7.03
CA ARG A 66 -4.30 20.37 8.22
C ARG A 66 -2.94 19.75 7.92
N PRO A 67 -2.09 20.39 7.09
CA PRO A 67 -0.83 19.80 6.62
C PRO A 67 0.19 19.53 7.74
N GLU A 68 0.09 20.26 8.86
CA GLU A 68 0.96 20.09 10.04
C GLU A 68 0.57 18.88 10.90
N ASP A 69 -0.66 18.38 10.79
CA ASP A 69 -1.18 17.31 11.66
C ASP A 69 -1.41 16.00 10.92
N VAL A 70 -1.77 16.05 9.63
CA VAL A 70 -2.16 14.88 8.84
C VAL A 70 -1.06 14.52 7.85
N VAL A 71 -0.75 13.23 7.77
CA VAL A 71 0.27 12.72 6.84
C VAL A 71 -0.08 13.07 5.41
N CYS A 72 0.87 13.65 4.68
CA CYS A 72 0.70 13.83 3.25
C CYS A 72 0.80 12.50 2.52
N HIS A 73 -0.23 12.16 1.78
CA HIS A 73 -0.16 11.09 0.79
C HIS A 73 -1.08 11.38 -0.40
N PHE A 74 -0.74 10.76 -1.53
CA PHE A 74 -1.56 10.82 -2.73
C PHE A 74 -1.53 9.48 -3.46
N LEU A 75 -2.56 9.25 -4.29
CA LEU A 75 -2.73 8.08 -5.13
C LEU A 75 -2.50 8.45 -6.60
N GLY A 76 -1.85 7.58 -7.35
CA GLY A 76 -1.68 7.76 -8.80
C GLY A 76 -0.32 8.33 -9.21
N GLY A 77 0.71 8.22 -8.37
CA GLY A 77 2.07 8.63 -8.69
C GLY A 77 2.61 7.99 -9.97
N TRP A 78 2.24 6.74 -10.25
CA TRP A 78 2.61 6.03 -11.47
C TRP A 78 2.11 6.68 -12.77
N ARG A 79 1.12 7.57 -12.69
CA ARG A 79 0.60 8.31 -13.84
C ARG A 79 1.49 9.48 -14.23
N VAL A 80 2.15 10.08 -13.24
CA VAL A 80 2.92 11.32 -13.38
C VAL A 80 4.44 11.11 -13.33
N ASP A 81 4.90 9.96 -12.83
CA ASP A 81 6.33 9.63 -12.80
C ASP A 81 6.63 8.30 -13.52
N LYS A 82 7.61 8.36 -14.44
CA LYS A 82 8.00 7.21 -15.25
C LYS A 82 8.61 6.08 -14.40
N ARG A 83 9.39 6.41 -13.38
CA ARG A 83 10.07 5.40 -12.54
C ARG A 83 9.08 4.68 -11.64
N LEU A 84 8.09 5.40 -11.09
CA LEU A 84 6.98 4.77 -10.36
C LEU A 84 6.17 3.85 -11.27
N ARG A 85 5.93 4.26 -12.53
CA ARG A 85 5.28 3.41 -13.53
C ARG A 85 6.08 2.14 -13.84
N GLU A 86 7.39 2.22 -13.94
CA GLU A 86 8.25 1.05 -14.16
C GLU A 86 8.16 0.05 -12.99
N LEU A 87 8.09 0.53 -11.74
CA LEU A 87 7.93 -0.30 -10.56
C LEU A 87 6.60 -1.06 -10.54
N VAL A 88 5.51 -0.50 -11.07
CA VAL A 88 4.22 -1.20 -11.19
C VAL A 88 4.36 -2.56 -11.89
N PHE A 89 5.27 -2.64 -12.87
CA PHE A 89 5.51 -3.85 -13.67
C PHE A 89 6.77 -4.62 -13.25
N ASP A 90 7.44 -4.21 -12.19
CA ASP A 90 8.69 -4.85 -11.75
C ASP A 90 8.44 -6.30 -11.31
N PRO A 91 9.14 -7.30 -11.88
CA PRO A 91 8.98 -8.70 -11.50
C PRO A 91 9.23 -8.99 -10.01
N ARG A 92 10.05 -8.17 -9.34
CA ARG A 92 10.28 -8.29 -7.89
C ARG A 92 8.99 -8.06 -7.10
N LEU A 93 8.15 -7.12 -7.55
CA LEU A 93 6.88 -6.78 -6.91
C LEU A 93 5.76 -7.70 -7.39
N THR A 94 5.61 -7.81 -8.72
CA THR A 94 4.48 -8.55 -9.30
C THR A 94 4.56 -10.05 -9.03
N GLY A 95 5.77 -10.64 -9.06
CA GLY A 95 5.99 -12.04 -8.69
C GLY A 95 5.72 -12.30 -7.20
N ALA A 96 6.17 -11.40 -6.32
CA ALA A 96 5.88 -11.46 -4.88
C ALA A 96 4.37 -11.42 -4.61
N ALA A 97 3.68 -10.42 -5.18
CA ALA A 97 2.24 -10.26 -5.03
C ALA A 97 1.44 -11.47 -5.55
N ALA A 98 1.79 -11.98 -6.72
CA ALA A 98 1.13 -13.14 -7.31
C ALA A 98 1.30 -14.41 -6.48
N GLN A 99 2.52 -14.64 -5.96
CA GLN A 99 2.82 -15.79 -5.10
C GLN A 99 2.04 -15.73 -3.79
N LEU A 100 2.00 -14.58 -3.11
CA LEU A 100 1.33 -14.44 -1.82
C LEU A 100 -0.20 -14.47 -1.93
N LEU A 101 -0.75 -13.97 -3.04
CA LEU A 101 -2.18 -14.09 -3.35
C LEU A 101 -2.56 -15.46 -3.94
N GLU A 102 -1.58 -16.31 -4.29
CA GLU A 102 -1.79 -17.62 -4.93
C GLU A 102 -2.67 -17.50 -6.20
N VAL A 103 -2.28 -16.58 -7.11
CA VAL A 103 -3.02 -16.30 -8.34
C VAL A 103 -2.18 -16.54 -9.59
N ASP A 104 -2.83 -17.02 -10.66
CA ASP A 104 -2.19 -17.21 -11.98
C ASP A 104 -2.13 -15.91 -12.80
N ARG A 105 -2.88 -14.89 -12.39
CA ARG A 105 -2.91 -13.58 -13.05
C ARG A 105 -3.13 -12.48 -12.03
N LEU A 106 -2.35 -11.40 -12.17
CA LEU A 106 -2.38 -10.25 -11.28
C LEU A 106 -2.68 -8.97 -12.06
N ARG A 107 -3.47 -8.09 -11.48
CA ARG A 107 -3.67 -6.73 -11.94
C ARG A 107 -3.13 -5.72 -10.93
N PHE A 108 -2.69 -4.59 -11.45
CA PHE A 108 -2.43 -3.43 -10.63
C PHE A 108 -3.75 -2.75 -10.25
N TRP A 109 -3.85 -2.34 -8.98
CA TRP A 109 -5.00 -1.59 -8.48
C TRP A 109 -4.70 -0.09 -8.47
N HIS A 110 -3.80 0.37 -7.64
CA HIS A 110 -3.22 1.72 -7.63
C HIS A 110 -1.96 1.74 -6.78
N ASP A 111 -1.22 2.86 -6.83
CA ASP A 111 -0.12 3.17 -5.93
C ASP A 111 -0.51 4.29 -4.96
N GLN A 112 0.28 4.39 -3.90
CA GLN A 112 0.23 5.49 -2.95
C GLN A 112 1.65 5.96 -2.64
N VAL A 113 1.84 7.26 -2.53
CA VAL A 113 3.10 7.88 -2.15
C VAL A 113 2.91 8.60 -0.82
N PHE A 114 3.68 8.21 0.19
CA PHE A 114 3.60 8.75 1.55
C PHE A 114 4.85 9.55 1.91
N TYR A 115 4.63 10.68 2.58
CA TYR A 115 5.70 11.50 3.10
C TYR A 115 5.39 11.95 4.54
N LYS A 116 6.25 11.57 5.49
CA LYS A 116 6.25 12.09 6.85
C LYS A 116 7.52 12.90 7.07
N PRO A 117 7.45 14.23 7.18
CA PRO A 117 8.59 15.04 7.56
C PRO A 117 9.20 14.64 8.90
N ALA A 118 10.43 15.06 9.17
CA ALA A 118 11.05 14.94 10.49
C ALA A 118 10.16 15.62 11.55
N GLY A 119 9.94 14.95 12.68
CA GLY A 119 9.14 15.48 13.78
C GLY A 119 7.64 15.61 13.51
N HIS A 120 7.12 15.06 12.42
CA HIS A 120 5.71 15.21 12.03
C HIS A 120 4.78 14.39 12.93
N PRO A 121 3.75 15.00 13.56
CA PRO A 121 2.85 14.33 14.50
C PRO A 121 1.84 13.39 13.83
N GLY A 122 1.62 13.53 12.52
CA GLY A 122 0.59 12.80 11.78
C GLY A 122 0.79 11.29 11.83
N VAL A 123 -0.31 10.58 12.06
CA VAL A 123 -0.40 9.14 12.10
C VAL A 123 -1.08 8.60 10.85
N VAL A 124 -0.89 7.33 10.54
CA VAL A 124 -1.82 6.57 9.71
C VAL A 124 -2.66 5.73 10.69
N PRO A 125 -3.93 6.07 10.93
CA PRO A 125 -4.77 5.36 11.88
C PRO A 125 -4.85 3.86 11.55
N TRP A 126 -5.10 3.04 12.56
CA TRP A 126 -5.30 1.61 12.35
C TRP A 126 -6.49 1.36 11.43
N HIS A 127 -6.28 0.62 10.35
CA HIS A 127 -7.27 0.33 9.31
C HIS A 127 -6.97 -0.98 8.59
N GLN A 128 -7.94 -1.43 7.83
CA GLN A 128 -7.78 -2.44 6.77
C GLN A 128 -7.86 -1.74 5.43
N ASP A 129 -6.94 -1.98 4.52
CA ASP A 129 -6.96 -1.37 3.17
C ASP A 129 -8.29 -1.64 2.45
N TYR A 130 -8.79 -2.87 2.54
CA TYR A 130 -10.04 -3.25 1.88
C TYR A 130 -11.26 -2.47 2.38
N SER A 131 -11.22 -1.88 3.56
CA SER A 131 -12.32 -1.02 4.04
C SER A 131 -12.59 0.19 3.13
N TYR A 132 -11.59 0.60 2.34
CA TYR A 132 -11.71 1.65 1.31
C TYR A 132 -12.01 1.09 -0.08
N TRP A 133 -11.89 -0.24 -0.30
CA TRP A 133 -11.97 -0.88 -1.62
C TRP A 133 -13.20 -1.77 -1.79
N THR A 134 -14.19 -1.64 -0.91
CA THR A 134 -15.41 -2.46 -0.85
C THR A 134 -16.26 -2.43 -2.13
N ARG A 135 -16.00 -1.47 -3.03
CA ARG A 135 -16.62 -1.43 -4.35
C ARG A 135 -16.01 -2.42 -5.36
N THR A 136 -15.08 -3.25 -4.92
CA THR A 136 -14.48 -4.34 -5.71
C THR A 136 -14.68 -5.69 -5.00
N ALA A 137 -14.75 -6.79 -5.75
CA ALA A 137 -14.84 -8.15 -5.21
C ALA A 137 -14.20 -9.16 -6.18
N PRO A 138 -13.60 -10.25 -5.69
CA PRO A 138 -13.38 -10.57 -4.29
C PRO A 138 -12.33 -9.69 -3.62
N ALA A 139 -12.27 -9.74 -2.28
CA ALA A 139 -11.29 -9.01 -1.46
C ALA A 139 -9.88 -9.64 -1.51
N ARG A 140 -9.39 -9.98 -2.71
CA ARG A 140 -8.07 -10.59 -2.94
C ARG A 140 -7.09 -9.54 -3.44
N HIS A 141 -6.65 -8.69 -2.50
CA HIS A 141 -5.68 -7.63 -2.74
C HIS A 141 -4.49 -7.78 -1.79
N VAL A 142 -3.34 -7.30 -2.22
CA VAL A 142 -2.10 -7.24 -1.45
C VAL A 142 -1.42 -5.90 -1.67
N THR A 143 -0.87 -5.35 -0.59
CA THR A 143 -0.10 -4.11 -0.60
C THR A 143 1.38 -4.41 -0.38
N ILE A 144 2.25 -3.90 -1.24
CA ILE A 144 3.71 -3.90 -1.07
C ILE A 144 4.13 -2.47 -0.74
N ASN A 145 4.53 -2.24 0.51
CA ASN A 145 4.94 -0.92 1.00
C ASN A 145 6.47 -0.86 1.10
N ILE A 146 7.10 -0.17 0.16
CA ILE A 146 8.56 -0.02 0.06
C ILE A 146 8.98 1.23 0.83
N LEU A 147 9.93 1.09 1.75
CA LEU A 147 10.50 2.21 2.50
C LEU A 147 11.72 2.76 1.75
N LEU A 148 11.69 4.06 1.47
CA LEU A 148 12.84 4.75 0.88
C LEU A 148 13.80 5.28 1.96
N ASP A 149 13.36 5.38 3.20
CA ASP A 149 14.18 5.75 4.37
C ASP A 149 14.13 4.60 5.39
N ASN A 150 15.17 4.49 6.24
CA ASN A 150 15.12 3.56 7.36
C ASN A 150 13.95 3.93 8.26
N ALA A 151 13.07 2.97 8.50
CA ALA A 151 11.91 3.13 9.35
C ALA A 151 12.01 2.23 10.59
N ASP A 152 11.84 2.83 11.75
CA ASP A 152 11.78 2.23 13.06
C ASP A 152 10.55 2.77 13.82
N GLU A 153 10.35 2.36 15.06
CA GLU A 153 9.22 2.84 15.85
C GLU A 153 9.28 4.36 16.11
N GLU A 154 10.48 4.94 16.21
CA GLU A 154 10.65 6.38 16.39
C GLU A 154 10.21 7.16 15.15
N SER A 155 10.54 6.67 13.96
CA SER A 155 10.15 7.29 12.69
C SER A 155 8.77 6.84 12.19
N GLY A 156 8.05 6.03 12.96
CA GLY A 156 6.71 5.55 12.67
C GLY A 156 6.69 4.48 11.59
N CYS A 157 7.46 3.39 11.74
CA CYS A 157 7.32 2.20 10.89
C CYS A 157 5.91 1.63 10.95
N LEU A 158 5.52 0.83 9.95
CA LEU A 158 4.25 0.14 10.01
C LEU A 158 4.23 -0.86 11.16
N GLN A 159 3.07 -0.96 11.77
CA GLN A 159 2.73 -1.98 12.75
C GLN A 159 1.52 -2.76 12.23
N PHE A 160 1.51 -4.05 12.49
CA PHE A 160 0.46 -4.97 12.06
C PHE A 160 -0.11 -5.73 13.24
N VAL A 161 -1.38 -6.10 13.18
CA VAL A 161 -1.98 -7.04 14.12
C VAL A 161 -2.01 -8.42 13.46
N PRO A 162 -1.14 -9.36 13.87
CA PRO A 162 -1.07 -10.69 13.25
C PRO A 162 -2.41 -11.42 13.31
N GLY A 163 -2.78 -12.10 12.23
CA GLY A 163 -4.02 -12.86 12.13
C GLY A 163 -5.29 -12.03 11.96
N SER A 164 -5.18 -10.68 11.94
CA SER A 164 -6.34 -9.80 11.84
C SER A 164 -7.03 -9.82 10.48
N GLN A 165 -6.41 -10.36 9.44
CA GLN A 165 -7.03 -10.59 8.14
C GLN A 165 -8.23 -11.54 8.22
N GLU A 166 -8.30 -12.37 9.26
CA GLU A 166 -9.40 -13.31 9.52
C GLU A 166 -10.57 -12.67 10.31
N TRP A 167 -10.44 -11.41 10.75
CA TRP A 167 -11.46 -10.77 11.60
C TRP A 167 -12.70 -10.28 10.83
N GLY A 168 -12.71 -10.46 9.52
CA GLY A 168 -13.73 -9.86 8.65
C GLY A 168 -13.45 -8.38 8.40
N LEU A 169 -14.41 -7.72 7.76
CA LEU A 169 -14.29 -6.30 7.41
C LEU A 169 -14.62 -5.42 8.61
N LEU A 170 -13.66 -4.58 8.98
CA LEU A 170 -13.83 -3.54 9.99
C LEU A 170 -14.28 -2.21 9.34
N PRO A 171 -14.89 -1.29 10.11
CA PRO A 171 -15.29 0.01 9.60
C PRO A 171 -14.11 0.82 9.06
N THR A 172 -14.37 1.63 8.03
CA THR A 172 -13.40 2.61 7.52
C THR A 172 -13.07 3.67 8.56
N VAL A 173 -11.81 4.05 8.66
CA VAL A 173 -11.30 5.09 9.57
C VAL A 173 -10.65 6.20 8.75
N GLY A 174 -11.08 7.45 8.93
CA GLY A 174 -10.49 8.61 8.24
C GLY A 174 -9.07 8.90 8.73
N PHE A 175 -8.23 9.44 7.85
CA PHE A 175 -6.83 9.78 8.16
C PHE A 175 -6.68 10.91 9.18
N ASP A 176 -7.74 11.63 9.47
CA ASP A 176 -7.81 12.66 10.50
C ASP A 176 -8.19 12.13 11.89
N GLN A 177 -8.44 10.84 12.02
CA GLN A 177 -8.83 10.20 13.27
C GLN A 177 -7.62 9.81 14.12
N PRO A 178 -7.80 9.66 15.45
CA PRO A 178 -6.75 9.15 16.33
C PRO A 178 -6.28 7.77 15.91
N LEU A 179 -5.00 7.48 16.13
CA LEU A 179 -4.37 6.19 15.78
C LEU A 179 -5.20 4.99 16.24
N GLU A 180 -5.74 5.03 17.46
CA GLU A 180 -6.44 3.92 18.11
C GLU A 180 -7.97 3.89 17.86
N LYS A 181 -8.50 4.73 16.96
CA LYS A 181 -9.96 4.85 16.74
C LYS A 181 -10.62 3.51 16.44
N ILE A 182 -9.97 2.63 15.70
CA ILE A 182 -10.48 1.32 15.30
C ILE A 182 -10.82 0.42 16.50
N ARG A 183 -10.19 0.61 17.65
CA ARG A 183 -10.41 -0.23 18.85
C ARG A 183 -11.86 -0.22 19.32
N GLU A 184 -12.59 0.86 19.05
CA GLU A 184 -14.01 0.98 19.40
C GLU A 184 -14.90 -0.01 18.60
N SER A 185 -14.38 -0.53 17.50
CA SER A 185 -15.09 -1.43 16.58
C SER A 185 -14.70 -2.90 16.73
N LEU A 186 -13.74 -3.22 17.63
CA LEU A 186 -13.27 -4.59 17.82
C LEU A 186 -14.29 -5.42 18.60
N LEU A 187 -14.47 -6.66 18.18
CA LEU A 187 -15.39 -7.60 18.82
C LEU A 187 -14.69 -8.40 19.95
N ALA A 188 -15.48 -8.98 20.82
CA ALA A 188 -14.96 -9.88 21.87
C ALA A 188 -14.20 -11.06 21.24
N GLY A 189 -12.96 -11.28 21.71
CA GLY A 189 -12.06 -12.30 21.17
C GLY A 189 -11.09 -11.82 20.10
N GLN A 190 -11.23 -10.60 19.61
CA GLN A 190 -10.23 -9.96 18.75
C GLN A 190 -9.14 -9.31 19.61
N GLU A 191 -7.98 -9.96 19.69
CA GLU A 191 -6.86 -9.49 20.52
C GLU A 191 -6.01 -8.48 19.74
N PHE A 192 -6.09 -7.22 20.12
CA PHE A 192 -5.30 -6.16 19.52
C PHE A 192 -3.88 -6.14 20.12
N VAL A 193 -2.99 -6.91 19.51
CA VAL A 193 -1.56 -7.01 19.89
C VAL A 193 -0.69 -6.61 18.69
N PRO A 194 -0.37 -5.31 18.52
CA PRO A 194 0.43 -4.86 17.41
C PRO A 194 1.86 -5.38 17.44
N ARG A 195 2.39 -5.69 16.26
CA ARG A 195 3.81 -5.99 16.01
C ARG A 195 4.41 -4.92 15.12
N ALA A 196 5.37 -4.16 15.62
CA ALA A 196 6.14 -3.23 14.81
C ALA A 196 7.08 -3.98 13.85
N VAL A 197 7.21 -3.47 12.63
CA VAL A 197 8.13 -4.04 11.63
C VAL A 197 9.12 -2.96 11.18
N PRO A 198 10.25 -2.80 11.87
CA PRO A 198 11.33 -1.93 11.40
C PRO A 198 11.87 -2.39 10.05
N VAL A 199 12.12 -1.44 9.15
CA VAL A 199 12.50 -1.71 7.76
C VAL A 199 13.68 -0.82 7.37
N ALA A 200 14.71 -1.43 6.79
CA ALA A 200 15.80 -0.67 6.17
C ALA A 200 15.35 -0.07 4.82
N ALA A 201 15.96 1.05 4.44
CA ALA A 201 15.72 1.67 3.14
C ALA A 201 15.95 0.66 2.00
N GLY A 202 15.06 0.63 1.02
CA GLY A 202 15.05 -0.33 -0.09
C GLY A 202 14.32 -1.64 0.22
N SER A 203 13.91 -1.87 1.47
CA SER A 203 13.09 -3.03 1.83
C SER A 203 11.61 -2.68 1.95
N ALA A 204 10.77 -3.69 1.93
CA ALA A 204 9.32 -3.57 2.00
C ALA A 204 8.71 -4.37 3.14
N THR A 205 7.52 -3.97 3.56
CA THR A 205 6.51 -4.83 4.17
C THR A 205 5.46 -5.19 3.13
N ILE A 206 4.91 -6.39 3.21
CA ILE A 206 3.84 -6.87 2.31
C ILE A 206 2.69 -7.34 3.19
N HIS A 207 1.46 -6.90 2.91
CA HIS A 207 0.31 -7.27 3.73
C HIS A 207 -0.96 -7.52 2.92
N HIS A 208 -1.78 -8.41 3.43
CA HIS A 208 -3.12 -8.69 2.90
C HIS A 208 -4.03 -7.50 3.17
N SER A 209 -4.94 -7.21 2.25
CA SER A 209 -5.81 -6.03 2.34
C SER A 209 -6.75 -5.99 3.57
N HIS A 210 -6.99 -7.13 4.21
CA HIS A 210 -7.71 -7.21 5.49
C HIS A 210 -6.80 -7.18 6.72
N THR A 211 -5.48 -7.14 6.58
CA THR A 211 -4.59 -7.05 7.75
C THR A 211 -4.72 -5.69 8.39
N LEU A 212 -5.09 -5.66 9.66
CA LEU A 212 -5.17 -4.43 10.45
C LEU A 212 -3.77 -3.88 10.66
N HIS A 213 -3.54 -2.67 10.20
CA HIS A 213 -2.25 -2.01 10.28
C HIS A 213 -2.37 -0.51 10.48
N GLY A 214 -1.29 0.10 10.92
CA GLY A 214 -1.23 1.53 11.18
C GLY A 214 0.22 2.00 11.36
N SER A 215 0.39 3.30 11.51
CA SER A 215 1.72 3.91 11.64
C SER A 215 1.67 5.11 12.57
N GLY A 216 2.49 5.09 13.62
CA GLY A 216 2.66 6.19 14.56
C GLY A 216 3.24 7.45 13.91
N PRO A 217 3.39 8.53 14.68
CA PRO A 217 4.04 9.75 14.23
C PRO A 217 5.52 9.53 13.91
N ASN A 218 6.10 10.42 13.11
CA ASN A 218 7.55 10.48 12.95
C ASN A 218 8.16 11.42 13.99
N ARG A 219 8.72 10.85 15.05
CA ARG A 219 9.41 11.61 16.12
C ARG A 219 10.91 11.79 15.86
N SER A 220 11.41 11.16 14.79
CA SER A 220 12.84 11.21 14.44
C SER A 220 13.21 12.53 13.76
N SER A 221 14.52 12.78 13.67
CA SER A 221 15.07 13.93 12.94
C SER A 221 15.20 13.72 11.43
N ARG A 222 14.67 12.61 10.89
CA ARG A 222 14.74 12.24 9.47
C ARG A 222 13.34 12.16 8.86
N PRO A 223 13.16 12.50 7.58
CA PRO A 223 11.91 12.21 6.89
C PRO A 223 11.71 10.70 6.70
N ARG A 224 10.47 10.27 6.50
CA ARG A 224 10.10 8.91 6.13
C ARG A 224 9.25 8.92 4.88
N ARG A 225 9.84 8.45 3.76
CA ARG A 225 9.17 8.27 2.48
C ARG A 225 8.82 6.82 2.28
N ALA A 226 7.63 6.55 1.77
CA ALA A 226 7.20 5.20 1.40
C ALA A 226 6.40 5.20 0.11
N LEU A 227 6.52 4.11 -0.65
CA LEU A 227 5.77 3.82 -1.86
C LEU A 227 4.96 2.55 -1.63
N ALA A 228 3.63 2.64 -1.69
CA ALA A 228 2.76 1.48 -1.60
C ALA A 228 2.21 1.13 -2.99
N PHE A 229 2.41 -0.13 -3.40
CA PHE A 229 1.87 -0.68 -4.65
C PHE A 229 0.81 -1.72 -4.31
N ASN A 230 -0.41 -1.47 -4.76
CA ASN A 230 -1.57 -2.28 -4.47
C ASN A 230 -1.92 -3.13 -5.69
N TYR A 231 -2.00 -4.44 -5.48
CA TYR A 231 -2.32 -5.41 -6.52
C TYR A 231 -3.57 -6.19 -6.14
N MET A 232 -4.27 -6.69 -7.16
CA MET A 232 -5.48 -7.50 -7.00
C MET A 232 -5.47 -8.71 -7.92
N CYS A 233 -6.23 -9.74 -7.58
CA CYS A 233 -6.43 -10.86 -8.51
C CYS A 233 -7.09 -10.37 -9.80
N ALA A 234 -6.74 -10.98 -10.94
CA ALA A 234 -7.21 -10.51 -12.24
C ALA A 234 -8.71 -10.69 -12.47
N GLU A 235 -9.36 -11.50 -11.65
CA GLU A 235 -10.79 -11.80 -11.67
C GLU A 235 -11.63 -10.79 -10.89
N THR A 236 -11.00 -9.80 -10.24
CA THR A 236 -11.69 -8.74 -9.49
C THR A 236 -12.72 -8.02 -10.35
N ARG A 237 -13.93 -7.88 -9.81
CA ARG A 237 -15.07 -7.24 -10.46
C ARG A 237 -15.59 -6.07 -9.64
N VAL A 238 -16.34 -5.20 -10.28
CA VAL A 238 -17.07 -4.12 -9.63
C VAL A 238 -18.19 -4.72 -8.78
N ALA A 239 -18.18 -4.42 -7.48
CA ALA A 239 -19.23 -4.83 -6.53
C ALA A 239 -20.27 -3.73 -6.34
N ASP A 240 -19.88 -2.47 -6.50
CA ASP A 240 -20.73 -1.29 -6.41
C ASP A 240 -20.26 -0.25 -7.44
N ASP A 241 -21.16 0.14 -8.34
CA ASP A 241 -20.94 1.08 -9.44
C ASP A 241 -21.50 2.48 -9.16
N SER A 242 -21.75 2.83 -7.91
CA SER A 242 -22.28 4.15 -7.49
C SER A 242 -21.41 5.34 -7.93
N ALA A 243 -20.11 5.10 -8.20
CA ALA A 243 -19.15 6.06 -8.74
C ALA A 243 -18.01 5.34 -9.48
N PRO A 244 -17.20 6.03 -10.30
CA PRO A 244 -15.94 5.48 -10.81
C PRO A 244 -15.05 4.96 -9.68
N LEU A 245 -14.36 3.82 -9.90
CA LEU A 245 -13.50 3.21 -8.88
C LEU A 245 -12.34 4.12 -8.45
N LEU A 246 -11.77 4.84 -9.41
CA LEU A 246 -10.72 5.85 -9.20
C LEU A 246 -11.06 7.10 -10.01
N ARG A 247 -10.64 8.28 -9.57
CA ARG A 247 -10.79 9.52 -10.33
C ARG A 247 -10.14 9.40 -11.72
N GLY A 248 -10.88 9.76 -12.75
CA GLY A 248 -10.42 9.67 -14.13
C GLY A 248 -10.43 8.24 -14.71
N ALA A 249 -10.85 7.24 -13.96
CA ALA A 249 -11.12 5.92 -14.50
C ALA A 249 -12.46 5.89 -15.25
N PRO A 250 -12.60 5.07 -16.31
CA PRO A 250 -13.89 4.81 -16.91
C PRO A 250 -14.87 4.27 -15.88
N HIS A 251 -16.13 4.64 -15.99
CA HIS A 251 -17.19 4.03 -15.20
C HIS A 251 -17.39 2.58 -15.68
N LEU A 252 -17.26 1.65 -14.74
CA LEU A 252 -17.51 0.22 -14.96
C LEU A 252 -18.78 -0.16 -14.20
N SER A 253 -19.64 -0.94 -14.84
CA SER A 253 -20.91 -1.37 -14.24
C SER A 253 -20.69 -2.51 -13.23
N GLN A 254 -21.63 -2.67 -12.30
CA GLN A 254 -21.61 -3.77 -11.33
C GLN A 254 -21.50 -5.13 -12.04
N GLY A 255 -20.59 -5.96 -11.57
CA GLY A 255 -20.26 -7.26 -12.16
C GLY A 255 -19.26 -7.22 -13.31
N GLU A 256 -18.95 -6.06 -13.86
CA GLU A 256 -17.87 -5.94 -14.87
C GLU A 256 -16.51 -6.23 -14.26
N LEU A 257 -15.61 -6.76 -15.09
CA LEU A 257 -14.23 -7.00 -14.72
C LEU A 257 -13.51 -5.66 -14.51
N VAL A 258 -12.81 -5.49 -13.40
CA VAL A 258 -11.96 -4.32 -13.17
C VAL A 258 -10.73 -4.44 -14.07
N ALA A 259 -10.81 -3.78 -15.25
CA ALA A 259 -9.83 -3.92 -16.33
C ALA A 259 -9.67 -2.60 -17.10
N GLY A 260 -8.66 -2.52 -17.95
CA GLY A 260 -8.36 -1.37 -18.78
C GLY A 260 -6.97 -0.80 -18.52
N GLU A 261 -6.67 0.34 -19.11
CA GLU A 261 -5.34 0.96 -19.04
C GLU A 261 -4.93 1.32 -17.61
N LEU A 262 -5.90 1.70 -16.76
CA LEU A 262 -5.64 2.06 -15.36
C LEU A 262 -5.60 0.85 -14.42
N PHE A 263 -6.01 -0.34 -14.90
CA PHE A 263 -5.97 -1.60 -14.17
C PHE A 263 -5.27 -2.69 -15.00
N PRO A 264 -4.00 -2.45 -15.41
CA PRO A 264 -3.29 -3.36 -16.31
C PRO A 264 -3.06 -4.73 -15.67
N VAL A 265 -3.02 -5.77 -16.53
CA VAL A 265 -2.44 -7.06 -16.11
C VAL A 265 -0.93 -6.87 -16.03
N VAL A 266 -0.37 -7.08 -14.84
CA VAL A 266 1.06 -6.86 -14.56
C VAL A 266 1.85 -8.14 -14.39
N TRP A 267 1.15 -9.28 -14.22
CA TRP A 267 1.77 -10.59 -14.13
C TRP A 267 0.83 -11.70 -14.62
N LYS A 268 1.43 -12.73 -15.21
CA LYS A 268 0.76 -13.99 -15.59
C LYS A 268 1.72 -15.14 -15.29
N ALA A 269 1.18 -16.24 -14.78
CA ALA A 269 1.94 -17.46 -14.62
C ALA A 269 2.51 -17.90 -15.99
N PRO A 270 3.75 -18.47 -16.00
CA PRO A 270 4.38 -18.98 -17.21
C PRO A 270 3.56 -20.07 -17.90
#